data_fd4ea314921a6469246bc899dc0320cb
#
_entry.id   fd4ea314921a6469246bc899dc0320cb
#
_cell.length_a   1.000
_cell.length_b   1.000
_cell.length_c   1.000
_cell.angle_alpha   90.00
_cell.angle_beta   90.00
_cell.angle_gamma   90.00
#
_symmetry.space_group_name_H-M   'P 1'
#
loop_
_entity.id
_entity.type
_entity.pdbx_description
1 polymer ?
#
loop_
_entity_poly.entity_id
_entity_poly.type
_entity_poly.pdbx_seq_one_letter_code
_entity_poly.pdbx_strand_id
1 'polypeptide(L)'
;IEVAPLAGKLLMLLAQLSGAKRVLEIGTLGGYSTIWMARGIPSDGHIVTLEAEPAHAVVARANIDRAGVGEKVEILVGIAADSLPTLAEQEPFDFVFIDADKESNTIYLDWAARLGRPGTVIVLDNIGRSGDVADPSNTDPMVIGTRAALAMLGTDPRFEATALQTVGMKGWDGIAIAIVA
;
A
#
# COMPACT_ATOMS: atom_id res chain seq x y z
N ILE A 1 -4.76 8.69 -11.72
CA ILE A 1 -4.42 7.36 -11.19
C ILE A 1 -4.01 7.39 -9.71
N GLU A 2 -3.70 8.57 -9.15
CA GLU A 2 -3.42 8.72 -7.70
C GLU A 2 -4.64 8.34 -6.83
N VAL A 3 -4.40 8.03 -5.57
CA VAL A 3 -5.44 7.74 -4.56
C VAL A 3 -6.43 8.92 -4.45
N ALA A 4 -7.73 8.62 -4.33
CA ALA A 4 -8.75 9.65 -4.15
C ALA A 4 -8.59 10.39 -2.80
N PRO A 5 -9.01 11.67 -2.69
CA PRO A 5 -8.81 12.47 -1.46
C PRO A 5 -9.33 11.80 -0.18
N LEU A 6 -10.52 11.20 -0.23
CA LEU A 6 -11.09 10.50 0.93
C LEU A 6 -10.31 9.23 1.29
N ALA A 7 -9.79 8.50 0.29
CA ALA A 7 -8.96 7.34 0.53
C ALA A 7 -7.59 7.73 1.11
N GLY A 8 -6.97 8.82 0.62
CA GLY A 8 -5.77 9.36 1.23
C GLY A 8 -5.99 9.76 2.71
N LYS A 9 -7.11 10.41 3.00
CA LYS A 9 -7.48 10.74 4.39
C LYS A 9 -7.70 9.48 5.24
N LEU A 10 -8.31 8.44 4.68
CA LEU A 10 -8.49 7.16 5.36
C LEU A 10 -7.15 6.52 5.71
N LEU A 11 -6.18 6.48 4.77
CA LEU A 11 -4.83 5.97 5.02
C LEU A 11 -4.15 6.71 6.17
N MET A 12 -4.25 8.05 6.20
CA MET A 12 -3.73 8.86 7.30
C MET A 12 -4.35 8.45 8.64
N LEU A 13 -5.69 8.30 8.69
CA LEU A 13 -6.39 7.92 9.91
C LEU A 13 -6.05 6.50 10.36
N LEU A 14 -5.93 5.54 9.44
CA LEU A 14 -5.55 4.16 9.76
C LEU A 14 -4.12 4.10 10.31
N ALA A 15 -3.16 4.80 9.70
CA ALA A 15 -1.79 4.90 10.20
C ALA A 15 -1.75 5.52 11.61
N GLN A 16 -2.57 6.54 11.85
CA GLN A 16 -2.67 7.19 13.16
C GLN A 16 -3.32 6.28 14.22
N LEU A 17 -4.42 5.60 13.87
CA LEU A 17 -5.15 4.71 14.77
C LEU A 17 -4.34 3.47 15.15
N SER A 18 -3.53 2.94 14.22
CA SER A 18 -2.61 1.82 14.49
C SER A 18 -1.38 2.24 15.29
N GLY A 19 -1.17 3.54 15.51
CA GLY A 19 0.05 4.05 16.15
C GLY A 19 1.31 3.83 15.34
N ALA A 20 1.18 3.73 14.00
CA ALA A 20 2.29 3.42 13.13
C ALA A 20 3.41 4.48 13.23
N LYS A 21 4.65 3.98 13.29
CA LYS A 21 5.88 4.78 13.19
C LYS A 21 6.66 4.43 11.94
N ARG A 22 6.67 3.16 11.55
CA ARG A 22 7.36 2.68 10.35
C ARG A 22 6.34 2.23 9.32
N VAL A 23 6.33 2.90 8.19
CA VAL A 23 5.38 2.65 7.09
C VAL A 23 6.14 2.18 5.85
N LEU A 24 5.64 1.13 5.21
CA LEU A 24 6.05 0.70 3.88
C LEU A 24 4.94 1.05 2.89
N GLU A 25 5.29 1.70 1.80
CA GLU A 25 4.39 1.93 0.66
C GLU A 25 4.95 1.25 -0.59
N ILE A 26 4.10 0.51 -1.28
CA ILE A 26 4.44 -0.16 -2.54
C ILE A 26 3.64 0.50 -3.65
N GLY A 27 4.31 1.37 -4.42
CA GLY A 27 3.72 2.26 -5.42
C GLY A 27 3.60 3.70 -4.90
N THR A 28 4.54 4.57 -5.31
CA THR A 28 4.63 5.98 -4.87
C THR A 28 3.88 6.91 -5.80
N LEU A 29 4.01 6.71 -7.13
CA LEU A 29 3.54 7.60 -8.18
C LEU A 29 4.01 9.06 -7.94
N GLY A 30 3.09 9.98 -7.68
CA GLY A 30 3.36 11.39 -7.37
C GLY A 30 3.50 11.70 -5.88
N GLY A 31 3.47 10.69 -4.99
CA GLY A 31 3.64 10.84 -3.55
C GLY A 31 2.38 11.29 -2.80
N TYR A 32 1.19 11.18 -3.40
CA TYR A 32 -0.04 11.68 -2.78
C TYR A 32 -0.43 10.90 -1.52
N SER A 33 -0.49 9.58 -1.60
CA SER A 33 -0.74 8.68 -0.45
C SER A 33 0.38 8.78 0.58
N THR A 34 1.64 8.84 0.12
CA THR A 34 2.82 9.04 0.96
C THR A 34 2.68 10.26 1.85
N ILE A 35 2.27 11.43 1.28
CA ILE A 35 2.06 12.69 2.02
C ILE A 35 0.96 12.54 3.07
N TRP A 36 -0.16 11.84 2.73
CA TRP A 36 -1.22 11.60 3.70
C TRP A 36 -0.75 10.74 4.87
N MET A 37 -0.07 9.64 4.60
CA MET A 37 0.47 8.76 5.64
C MET A 37 1.53 9.46 6.49
N ALA A 38 2.43 10.24 5.87
CA ALA A 38 3.44 11.00 6.58
C ALA A 38 2.86 12.03 7.57
N ARG A 39 1.66 12.54 7.28
CA ARG A 39 0.91 13.42 8.21
C ARG A 39 0.22 12.65 9.33
N GLY A 40 -0.02 11.35 9.16
CA GLY A 40 -0.65 10.47 10.15
C GLY A 40 0.32 9.89 11.18
N ILE A 41 1.60 9.80 10.86
CA ILE A 41 2.63 9.25 11.75
C ILE A 41 3.31 10.36 12.58
N PRO A 42 3.89 10.03 13.76
CA PRO A 42 4.55 10.99 14.62
C PRO A 42 5.79 11.63 13.96
N SER A 43 6.38 12.65 14.61
CA SER A 43 7.54 13.38 14.06
C SER A 43 8.78 12.50 13.89
N ASP A 44 8.92 11.49 14.73
CA ASP A 44 9.99 10.49 14.69
C ASP A 44 9.63 9.27 13.82
N GLY A 45 8.50 9.30 13.11
CA GLY A 45 8.08 8.25 12.20
C GLY A 45 8.79 8.32 10.85
N HIS A 46 8.84 7.19 10.15
CA HIS A 46 9.55 7.03 8.89
C HIS A 46 8.73 6.22 7.87
N ILE A 47 8.76 6.64 6.62
CA ILE A 47 8.13 5.95 5.48
C ILE A 47 9.21 5.55 4.49
N VAL A 48 9.21 4.27 4.13
CA VAL A 48 9.91 3.77 2.93
C VAL A 48 8.86 3.58 1.85
N THR A 49 9.03 4.21 0.70
CA THR A 49 8.13 4.07 -0.45
C THR A 49 8.88 3.60 -1.69
N LEU A 50 8.30 2.62 -2.39
CA LEU A 50 8.92 1.97 -3.54
C LEU A 50 8.28 2.48 -4.84
N GLU A 51 9.11 2.92 -5.79
CA GLU A 51 8.67 3.43 -7.09
C GLU A 51 9.50 2.82 -8.23
N ALA A 52 8.82 2.18 -9.17
CA ALA A 52 9.51 1.53 -10.29
C ALA A 52 10.01 2.53 -11.35
N GLU A 53 9.30 3.66 -11.51
CA GLU A 53 9.58 4.64 -12.58
C GLU A 53 10.38 5.83 -12.03
N PRO A 54 11.65 6.01 -12.43
CA PRO A 54 12.49 7.10 -11.92
C PRO A 54 11.88 8.50 -12.12
N ALA A 55 11.14 8.71 -13.21
CA ALA A 55 10.50 10.00 -13.49
C ALA A 55 9.39 10.30 -12.44
N HIS A 56 8.63 9.30 -12.01
CA HIS A 56 7.65 9.45 -10.94
C HIS A 56 8.32 9.76 -9.60
N ALA A 57 9.41 9.09 -9.28
CA ALA A 57 10.16 9.32 -8.04
C ALA A 57 10.66 10.76 -7.91
N VAL A 58 11.12 11.37 -9.02
CA VAL A 58 11.53 12.79 -9.05
C VAL A 58 10.34 13.71 -8.72
N VAL A 59 9.18 13.45 -9.32
CA VAL A 59 7.95 14.23 -9.07
C VAL A 59 7.48 14.04 -7.62
N ALA A 60 7.48 12.78 -7.15
CA ALA A 60 7.10 12.45 -5.77
C ALA A 60 8.00 13.19 -4.77
N ARG A 61 9.33 13.17 -4.96
CA ARG A 61 10.27 13.87 -4.08
C ARG A 61 9.94 15.36 -3.98
N ALA A 62 9.74 16.02 -5.12
CA ALA A 62 9.40 17.44 -5.15
C ALA A 62 8.05 17.74 -4.44
N ASN A 63 7.05 16.89 -4.59
CA ASN A 63 5.75 17.03 -3.93
C ASN A 63 5.84 16.81 -2.41
N ILE A 64 6.57 15.79 -1.99
CA ILE A 64 6.78 15.41 -0.59
C ILE A 64 7.54 16.53 0.15
N ASP A 65 8.58 17.09 -0.47
CA ASP A 65 9.35 18.21 0.09
C ASP A 65 8.49 19.48 0.20
N ARG A 66 7.71 19.80 -0.85
CA ARG A 66 6.75 20.92 -0.83
C ARG A 66 5.68 20.77 0.25
N ALA A 67 5.28 19.52 0.54
CA ALA A 67 4.33 19.23 1.61
C ALA A 67 4.93 19.35 3.02
N GLY A 68 6.25 19.55 3.16
CA GLY A 68 6.95 19.70 4.41
C GLY A 68 7.11 18.40 5.21
N VAL A 69 7.07 17.24 4.52
CA VAL A 69 7.21 15.91 5.16
C VAL A 69 8.42 15.12 4.65
N GLY A 70 9.30 15.79 3.90
CA GLY A 70 10.45 15.18 3.23
C GLY A 70 11.39 14.41 4.14
N GLU A 71 11.63 14.91 5.34
CA GLU A 71 12.55 14.29 6.31
C GLU A 71 12.06 12.91 6.81
N LYS A 72 10.76 12.63 6.70
CA LYS A 72 10.18 11.35 7.10
C LYS A 72 10.19 10.30 6.00
N VAL A 73 10.54 10.66 4.74
CA VAL A 73 10.26 9.80 3.59
C VAL A 73 11.53 9.47 2.83
N GLU A 74 11.78 8.18 2.71
CA GLU A 74 12.78 7.58 1.82
C GLU A 74 12.07 6.99 0.59
N ILE A 75 12.54 7.35 -0.61
CA ILE A 75 12.05 6.77 -1.87
C ILE A 75 13.11 5.82 -2.41
N LEU A 76 12.77 4.55 -2.56
CA LEU A 76 13.61 3.56 -3.22
C LEU A 76 13.13 3.37 -4.66
N VAL A 77 14.00 3.66 -5.60
CA VAL A 77 13.69 3.54 -7.04
C VAL A 77 14.09 2.16 -7.52
N GLY A 78 13.13 1.42 -8.08
CA GLY A 78 13.33 0.07 -8.62
C GLY A 78 12.04 -0.74 -8.58
N ILE A 79 12.08 -1.92 -9.22
CA ILE A 79 10.97 -2.88 -9.18
C ILE A 79 10.76 -3.31 -7.72
N ALA A 80 9.52 -3.21 -7.23
CA ALA A 80 9.23 -3.46 -5.83
C ALA A 80 9.61 -4.89 -5.40
N ALA A 81 9.35 -5.90 -6.24
CA ALA A 81 9.73 -7.29 -5.94
C ALA A 81 11.24 -7.47 -5.72
N ASP A 82 12.08 -6.65 -6.37
CA ASP A 82 13.54 -6.68 -6.21
C ASP A 82 14.00 -5.83 -5.00
N SER A 83 13.26 -4.78 -4.68
CA SER A 83 13.59 -3.88 -3.57
C SER A 83 13.18 -4.44 -2.21
N LEU A 84 12.03 -5.13 -2.12
CA LEU A 84 11.50 -5.67 -0.86
C LEU A 84 12.48 -6.58 -0.10
N PRO A 85 13.23 -7.51 -0.75
CA PRO A 85 14.24 -8.31 -0.05
C PRO A 85 15.32 -7.50 0.65
N THR A 86 15.67 -6.31 0.13
CA THR A 86 16.73 -5.46 0.71
C THR A 86 16.32 -4.84 2.05
N LEU A 87 15.03 -4.88 2.38
CA LEU A 87 14.47 -4.34 3.62
C LEU A 87 14.43 -5.40 4.76
N ALA A 88 14.79 -6.66 4.47
CA ALA A 88 14.62 -7.78 5.40
C ALA A 88 15.41 -7.65 6.71
N GLU A 89 16.52 -6.94 6.69
CA GLU A 89 17.37 -6.72 7.87
C GLU A 89 17.01 -5.44 8.65
N GLN A 90 15.99 -4.71 8.19
CA GLN A 90 15.50 -3.50 8.88
C GLN A 90 14.53 -3.85 10.01
N GLU A 91 14.25 -2.87 10.88
CA GLU A 91 13.18 -3.00 11.87
C GLU A 91 11.82 -3.22 11.18
N PRO A 92 10.92 -4.03 11.77
CA PRO A 92 9.62 -4.32 11.18
C PRO A 92 8.79 -3.06 10.92
N PHE A 93 7.97 -3.12 9.86
CA PHE A 93 6.99 -2.08 9.57
C PHE A 93 5.71 -2.29 10.39
N ASP A 94 5.11 -1.19 10.80
CA ASP A 94 3.84 -1.17 11.55
C ASP A 94 2.62 -1.07 10.63
N PHE A 95 2.83 -0.49 9.44
CA PHE A 95 1.78 -0.23 8.47
C PHE A 95 2.33 -0.43 7.05
N VAL A 96 1.58 -1.13 6.21
CA VAL A 96 1.94 -1.39 4.81
C VAL A 96 0.79 -0.95 3.91
N PHE A 97 1.06 -0.11 2.92
CA PHE A 97 0.12 0.25 1.87
C PHE A 97 0.58 -0.29 0.51
N ILE A 98 -0.31 -1.00 -0.19
CA ILE A 98 -0.02 -1.67 -1.46
C ILE A 98 -0.91 -1.08 -2.54
N ASP A 99 -0.34 -0.32 -3.47
CA ASP A 99 -1.01 0.27 -4.63
C ASP A 99 -0.07 0.33 -5.85
N ALA A 100 0.48 -0.81 -6.22
CA ALA A 100 1.32 -0.99 -7.40
C ALA A 100 0.62 -1.89 -8.45
N ASP A 101 1.39 -2.58 -9.29
CA ASP A 101 0.86 -3.56 -10.24
C ASP A 101 0.11 -4.70 -9.55
N LYS A 102 -1.07 -5.01 -10.06
CA LYS A 102 -1.97 -5.95 -9.37
C LYS A 102 -1.59 -7.42 -9.58
N GLU A 103 -0.83 -7.69 -10.62
CA GLU A 103 -0.31 -9.03 -10.92
C GLU A 103 0.63 -9.53 -9.82
N SER A 104 1.38 -8.62 -9.19
CA SER A 104 2.34 -8.94 -8.13
C SER A 104 1.76 -8.85 -6.71
N ASN A 105 0.47 -8.59 -6.54
CA ASN A 105 -0.14 -8.39 -5.22
C ASN A 105 0.13 -9.52 -4.22
N THR A 106 0.16 -10.78 -4.65
CA THR A 106 0.47 -11.92 -3.76
C THR A 106 1.92 -11.89 -3.27
N ILE A 107 2.85 -11.44 -4.12
CA ILE A 107 4.26 -11.23 -3.74
C ILE A 107 4.35 -10.11 -2.70
N TYR A 108 3.62 -9.02 -2.92
CA TYR A 108 3.61 -7.87 -2.01
C TYR A 108 3.01 -8.23 -0.65
N LEU A 109 1.93 -9.00 -0.61
CA LEU A 109 1.34 -9.50 0.63
C LEU A 109 2.28 -10.42 1.39
N ASP A 110 2.96 -11.35 0.70
CA ASP A 110 3.94 -12.24 1.33
C ASP A 110 5.08 -11.43 1.97
N TRP A 111 5.61 -10.44 1.26
CA TRP A 111 6.63 -9.55 1.81
C TRP A 111 6.10 -8.64 2.93
N ALA A 112 4.87 -8.15 2.83
CA ALA A 112 4.26 -7.37 3.89
C ALA A 112 4.17 -8.15 5.22
N ALA A 113 3.83 -9.44 5.15
CA ALA A 113 3.84 -10.32 6.32
C ALA A 113 5.26 -10.57 6.87
N ARG A 114 6.26 -10.72 5.99
CA ARG A 114 7.66 -10.97 6.40
C ARG A 114 8.34 -9.74 6.98
N LEU A 115 8.08 -8.56 6.40
CA LEU A 115 8.66 -7.29 6.81
C LEU A 115 7.86 -6.64 7.96
N GLY A 116 6.67 -7.15 8.24
CA GLY A 116 5.84 -6.74 9.36
C GLY A 116 6.11 -7.55 10.63
N ARG A 117 5.20 -7.43 11.57
CA ARG A 117 5.15 -8.16 12.85
C ARG A 117 3.69 -8.39 13.24
N PRO A 118 3.38 -9.26 14.18
CA PRO A 118 2.01 -9.36 14.69
C PRO A 118 1.43 -7.99 15.06
N GLY A 119 0.26 -7.66 14.49
CA GLY A 119 -0.39 -6.37 14.62
C GLY A 119 -0.08 -5.37 13.51
N THR A 120 0.83 -5.66 12.57
CA THR A 120 1.06 -4.80 11.39
C THR A 120 -0.21 -4.71 10.56
N VAL A 121 -0.63 -3.48 10.27
CA VAL A 121 -1.80 -3.21 9.43
C VAL A 121 -1.38 -3.15 7.96
N ILE A 122 -2.10 -3.87 7.11
CA ILE A 122 -1.89 -3.89 5.66
C ILE A 122 -3.15 -3.33 4.99
N VAL A 123 -2.99 -2.40 4.06
CA VAL A 123 -4.06 -1.90 3.20
C VAL A 123 -3.70 -2.19 1.74
N LEU A 124 -4.57 -2.92 1.05
CA LEU A 124 -4.45 -3.23 -0.38
C LEU A 124 -5.52 -2.46 -1.15
N ASP A 125 -5.12 -1.62 -2.11
CA ASP A 125 -6.04 -0.78 -2.90
C ASP A 125 -6.49 -1.45 -4.21
N ASN A 126 -7.61 -0.95 -4.73
CA ASN A 126 -8.26 -1.31 -6.01
C ASN A 126 -8.64 -2.80 -6.10
N ILE A 127 -9.26 -3.32 -5.07
CA ILE A 127 -9.71 -4.72 -5.04
C ILE A 127 -11.04 -4.95 -5.76
N GLY A 128 -11.81 -3.91 -6.08
CA GLY A 128 -13.10 -4.02 -6.77
C GLY A 128 -12.96 -4.07 -8.30
N ARG A 129 -11.99 -3.35 -8.86
CA ARG A 129 -11.74 -3.26 -10.31
C ARG A 129 -13.02 -2.98 -11.11
N SER A 130 -13.85 -2.02 -10.65
CA SER A 130 -15.15 -1.69 -11.24
C SER A 130 -16.12 -2.88 -11.37
N GLY A 131 -15.95 -3.93 -10.56
CA GLY A 131 -16.76 -5.15 -10.58
C GLY A 131 -16.13 -6.33 -11.30
N ASP A 132 -15.08 -6.13 -12.07
CA ASP A 132 -14.43 -7.19 -12.86
C ASP A 132 -13.92 -8.36 -12.01
N VAL A 133 -13.59 -8.09 -10.74
CA VAL A 133 -13.18 -9.13 -9.78
C VAL A 133 -14.29 -10.17 -9.56
N ALA A 134 -15.56 -9.76 -9.65
CA ALA A 134 -16.70 -10.66 -9.47
C ALA A 134 -17.06 -11.49 -10.72
N ASP A 135 -16.52 -11.13 -11.89
CA ASP A 135 -16.76 -11.89 -13.13
C ASP A 135 -15.72 -13.01 -13.29
N PRO A 136 -16.06 -14.30 -13.06
CA PRO A 136 -15.11 -15.41 -13.15
C PRO A 136 -14.56 -15.63 -14.55
N SER A 137 -15.20 -15.10 -15.59
CA SER A 137 -14.77 -15.22 -16.98
C SER A 137 -13.73 -14.16 -17.38
N ASN A 138 -13.55 -13.10 -16.59
CA ASN A 138 -12.56 -12.07 -16.86
C ASN A 138 -11.13 -12.61 -16.67
N THR A 139 -10.34 -12.56 -17.73
CA THR A 139 -8.98 -13.10 -17.81
C THR A 139 -7.90 -12.01 -17.80
N ASP A 140 -8.25 -10.77 -17.53
CA ASP A 140 -7.28 -9.69 -17.36
C ASP A 140 -6.28 -10.05 -16.24
N PRO A 141 -4.96 -10.03 -16.52
CA PRO A 141 -3.93 -10.36 -15.52
C PRO A 141 -4.05 -9.56 -14.22
N MET A 142 -4.42 -8.29 -14.30
CA MET A 142 -4.62 -7.45 -13.11
C MET A 142 -5.81 -7.91 -12.27
N VAL A 143 -6.89 -8.37 -12.92
CA VAL A 143 -8.07 -8.94 -12.24
C VAL A 143 -7.73 -10.28 -11.61
N ILE A 144 -6.99 -11.13 -12.33
CA ILE A 144 -6.52 -12.44 -11.82
C ILE A 144 -5.62 -12.22 -10.59
N GLY A 145 -4.66 -11.30 -10.66
CA GLY A 145 -3.76 -10.99 -9.55
C GLY A 145 -4.51 -10.45 -8.33
N THR A 146 -5.53 -9.61 -8.55
CA THR A 146 -6.38 -9.11 -7.47
C THR A 146 -7.19 -10.23 -6.81
N ARG A 147 -7.77 -11.15 -7.60
CA ARG A 147 -8.48 -12.33 -7.04
C ARG A 147 -7.54 -13.22 -6.24
N ALA A 148 -6.33 -13.46 -6.75
CA ALA A 148 -5.33 -14.27 -6.05
C ALA A 148 -4.95 -13.65 -4.70
N ALA A 149 -4.78 -12.33 -4.66
CA ALA A 149 -4.53 -11.60 -3.42
C ALA A 149 -5.68 -11.71 -2.42
N LEU A 150 -6.93 -11.54 -2.86
CA LEU A 150 -8.11 -11.70 -2.02
C LEU A 150 -8.25 -13.13 -1.49
N ALA A 151 -7.97 -14.14 -2.33
CA ALA A 151 -7.95 -15.54 -1.90
C ALA A 151 -6.86 -15.78 -0.85
N MET A 152 -5.65 -15.24 -1.05
CA MET A 152 -4.56 -15.31 -0.08
C MET A 152 -4.96 -14.68 1.25
N LEU A 153 -5.52 -13.48 1.26
CA LEU A 153 -5.98 -12.81 2.47
C LEU A 153 -7.08 -13.59 3.22
N GLY A 154 -7.91 -14.34 2.49
CA GLY A 154 -9.00 -15.14 3.07
C GLY A 154 -8.59 -16.54 3.55
N THR A 155 -7.41 -17.05 3.17
CA THR A 155 -7.01 -18.43 3.45
C THR A 155 -5.66 -18.60 4.14
N ASP A 156 -4.77 -17.62 4.04
CA ASP A 156 -3.46 -17.69 4.69
C ASP A 156 -3.58 -17.28 6.15
N PRO A 157 -3.22 -18.17 7.10
CA PRO A 157 -3.38 -17.93 8.53
C PRO A 157 -2.51 -16.78 9.09
N ARG A 158 -1.60 -16.25 8.28
CA ARG A 158 -0.82 -15.06 8.65
C ARG A 158 -1.64 -13.77 8.64
N PHE A 159 -2.85 -13.79 8.06
CA PHE A 159 -3.67 -12.59 7.92
C PHE A 159 -5.03 -12.75 8.57
N GLU A 160 -5.44 -11.74 9.32
CA GLU A 160 -6.83 -11.50 9.66
C GLU A 160 -7.33 -10.33 8.83
N ALA A 161 -8.27 -10.55 7.91
CA ALA A 161 -8.58 -9.58 6.87
C ALA A 161 -10.08 -9.40 6.62
N THR A 162 -10.41 -8.22 6.09
CA THR A 162 -11.73 -7.90 5.52
C THR A 162 -11.58 -7.06 4.26
N ALA A 163 -12.62 -7.04 3.43
CA ALA A 163 -12.69 -6.22 2.23
C ALA A 163 -13.90 -5.28 2.30
N LEU A 164 -13.70 -4.02 1.90
CA LEU A 164 -14.70 -2.98 1.91
C LEU A 164 -14.82 -2.35 0.53
N GLN A 165 -16.06 -2.22 0.05
CA GLN A 165 -16.34 -1.45 -1.15
C GLN A 165 -16.23 0.04 -0.85
N THR A 166 -15.61 0.81 -1.76
CA THR A 166 -15.47 2.26 -1.65
C THR A 166 -16.17 2.97 -2.78
N VAL A 167 -16.78 4.10 -2.49
CA VAL A 167 -17.42 4.98 -3.47
C VAL A 167 -16.84 6.38 -3.30
N GLY A 168 -16.36 6.97 -4.38
CA GLY A 168 -15.72 8.28 -4.35
C GLY A 168 -15.80 9.00 -5.70
N MET A 169 -15.04 10.08 -5.84
CA MET A 169 -14.99 10.90 -7.06
C MET A 169 -14.58 10.13 -8.31
N LYS A 170 -13.87 9.01 -8.15
CA LYS A 170 -13.41 8.15 -9.25
C LYS A 170 -14.35 6.97 -9.55
N GLY A 171 -15.57 7.00 -9.01
CA GLY A 171 -16.50 5.89 -9.09
C GLY A 171 -16.39 4.98 -7.86
N TRP A 172 -16.66 3.68 -8.05
CA TRP A 172 -16.54 2.70 -6.99
C TRP A 172 -15.39 1.71 -7.25
N ASP A 173 -14.79 1.28 -6.18
CA ASP A 173 -13.75 0.27 -6.15
C ASP A 173 -13.82 -0.45 -4.79
N GLY A 174 -12.71 -0.79 -4.20
CA GLY A 174 -12.63 -1.37 -2.87
C GLY A 174 -11.21 -1.38 -2.33
N ILE A 175 -11.13 -1.53 -1.02
CA ILE A 175 -9.88 -1.77 -0.29
C ILE A 175 -10.00 -3.05 0.53
N ALA A 176 -8.91 -3.80 0.66
CA ALA A 176 -8.79 -4.80 1.71
C ALA A 176 -7.94 -4.23 2.84
N ILE A 177 -8.34 -4.55 4.08
CA ILE A 177 -7.58 -4.23 5.28
C ILE A 177 -7.28 -5.56 5.97
N ALA A 178 -6.01 -5.77 6.29
CA ALA A 178 -5.56 -6.96 7.00
C ALA A 178 -4.66 -6.60 8.16
N ILE A 179 -4.56 -7.52 9.12
CA ILE A 179 -3.60 -7.48 10.22
C ILE A 179 -2.76 -8.73 10.13
N VAL A 180 -1.44 -8.59 10.30
CA VAL A 180 -0.55 -9.74 10.45
C VAL A 180 -0.83 -10.38 11.80
N ALA A 181 -1.14 -11.68 11.80
CA ALA A 181 -1.50 -12.47 12.98
C ALA A 181 -0.30 -12.83 13.86
#